data_fa04d4a928020b92cb9295d75f60c1eb
#
_entry.id   fa04d4a928020b92cb9295d75f60c1eb
#
_cell.length_a   1.000
_cell.length_b   1.000
_cell.length_c   1.000
_cell.angle_alpha   90.00
_cell.angle_beta   90.00
_cell.angle_gamma   90.00
#
_symmetry.space_group_name_H-M   'P 1'
#
loop_
_entity.id
_entity.type
_entity.pdbx_description
1 polymer ?
#
loop_
_entity_poly.entity_id
_entity_poly.type
_entity_poly.pdbx_seq_one_letter_code
_entity_poly.pdbx_strand_id
1 'polypeptide(L)'
;GVSISFSLEEQPLETAGGIQRALPLLGPQPFLVVNGDIWIDYDFSQLAGYRPAPAESAHLVMVGNPPQHPQGDFWLDEEGWLREREEGSVGLTYAGVAVYKPGFFAVMQPGKMALRPLLDDAIARNCLTGEYHPGNWEDVGTPERLQALNDIVRAAVE
;
A
#
# COMPACT_ATOMS: atom_id res chain seq x y z
N GLY A 1 19.36 0.29 17.09
CA GLY A 1 17.99 0.15 17.54
C GLY A 1 17.06 1.06 16.74
N VAL A 2 15.75 0.86 16.87
CA VAL A 2 14.72 1.68 16.23
C VAL A 2 13.91 2.39 17.32
N SER A 3 13.39 3.59 17.01
CA SER A 3 12.41 4.27 17.84
C SER A 3 11.01 3.92 17.36
N ILE A 4 10.11 3.59 18.29
CA ILE A 4 8.72 3.25 17.98
C ILE A 4 7.82 4.33 18.59
N SER A 5 6.89 4.86 17.81
CA SER A 5 5.83 5.76 18.24
C SER A 5 4.48 5.17 17.89
N PHE A 6 3.46 5.44 18.71
CA PHE A 6 2.10 4.94 18.49
C PHE A 6 1.17 6.11 18.18
N SER A 7 0.37 5.96 17.10
CA SER A 7 -0.77 6.82 16.81
C SER A 7 -2.03 6.13 17.32
N LEU A 8 -2.54 6.55 18.47
CA LEU A 8 -3.71 5.92 19.10
C LEU A 8 -5.00 6.44 18.47
N GLU A 9 -5.90 5.53 18.13
CA GLU A 9 -7.23 5.82 17.60
C GLU A 9 -8.28 5.45 18.66
N GLU A 10 -9.13 6.39 19.04
CA GLU A 10 -10.26 6.13 19.94
C GLU A 10 -11.36 5.32 19.26
N GLN A 11 -11.47 5.49 17.93
CA GLN A 11 -12.36 4.75 17.05
C GLN A 11 -11.60 4.42 15.76
N PRO A 12 -11.85 3.28 15.12
CA PRO A 12 -11.21 2.92 13.87
C PRO A 12 -11.41 4.00 12.79
N LEU A 13 -10.32 4.55 12.28
CA LEU A 13 -10.34 5.64 11.28
C LEU A 13 -10.22 5.14 9.84
N GLU A 14 -10.08 3.85 9.63
CA GLU A 14 -9.68 3.24 8.37
C GLU A 14 -8.28 3.71 7.92
N THR A 15 -7.78 3.18 6.80
CA THR A 15 -6.37 3.35 6.45
C THR A 15 -5.98 4.82 6.23
N ALA A 16 -6.75 5.56 5.44
CA ALA A 16 -6.38 6.95 5.14
C ALA A 16 -6.55 7.87 6.35
N GLY A 17 -7.61 7.69 7.15
CA GLY A 17 -7.82 8.46 8.38
C GLY A 17 -6.74 8.17 9.43
N GLY A 18 -6.32 6.91 9.58
CA GLY A 18 -5.22 6.52 10.46
C GLY A 18 -3.89 7.15 10.05
N ILE A 19 -3.56 7.13 8.75
CA ILE A 19 -2.34 7.77 8.24
C ILE A 19 -2.40 9.29 8.45
N GLN A 20 -3.53 9.93 8.13
CA GLN A 20 -3.69 11.37 8.34
C GLN A 20 -3.46 11.74 9.81
N ARG A 21 -4.02 10.99 10.74
CA ARG A 21 -3.81 11.21 12.19
C ARG A 21 -2.34 11.05 12.58
N ALA A 22 -1.61 10.15 11.93
CA ALA A 22 -0.20 9.89 12.22
C ALA A 22 0.78 10.92 11.61
N LEU A 23 0.34 11.78 10.67
CA LEU A 23 1.21 12.75 9.99
C LEU A 23 2.10 13.59 10.92
N PRO A 24 1.62 14.09 12.08
CA PRO A 24 2.47 14.82 13.00
C PRO A 24 3.67 14.01 13.56
N LEU A 25 3.55 12.68 13.61
CA LEU A 25 4.62 11.77 14.01
C LEU A 25 5.55 11.42 12.87
N LEU A 26 5.04 11.38 11.63
CA LEU A 26 5.77 11.00 10.41
C LEU A 26 6.64 12.15 9.89
N GLY A 27 6.26 13.39 10.14
CA GLY A 27 6.99 14.57 9.71
C GLY A 27 6.76 14.95 8.23
N PRO A 28 7.56 15.89 7.68
CA PRO A 28 7.30 16.50 6.38
C PRO A 28 7.92 15.72 5.19
N GLN A 29 8.69 14.67 5.44
CA GLN A 29 9.33 13.89 4.39
C GLN A 29 8.40 12.79 3.88
N PRO A 30 8.63 12.27 2.64
CA PRO A 30 7.98 11.06 2.20
C PRO A 30 8.23 9.90 3.19
N PHE A 31 7.23 9.09 3.38
CA PHE A 31 7.26 7.96 4.32
C PHE A 31 6.72 6.68 3.69
N LEU A 32 7.25 5.56 4.15
CA LEU A 32 6.80 4.24 3.77
C LEU A 32 5.62 3.81 4.66
N VAL A 33 4.60 3.26 4.04
CA VAL A 33 3.50 2.57 4.70
C VAL A 33 3.58 1.10 4.34
N VAL A 34 3.46 0.24 5.34
CA VAL A 34 3.37 -1.21 5.17
C VAL A 34 2.20 -1.70 6.01
N ASN A 35 1.27 -2.42 5.39
CA ASN A 35 0.15 -3.04 6.11
C ASN A 35 0.67 -4.08 7.12
N GLY A 36 0.02 -4.15 8.27
CA GLY A 36 0.43 -5.07 9.35
C GLY A 36 0.01 -6.52 9.16
N ASP A 37 -0.80 -6.81 8.14
CA ASP A 37 -1.41 -8.11 7.84
C ASP A 37 -0.98 -8.65 6.46
N ILE A 38 0.21 -8.29 6.01
CA ILE A 38 0.84 -8.85 4.81
C ILE A 38 2.17 -9.52 5.15
N TRP A 39 2.56 -10.47 4.32
CA TRP A 39 3.91 -10.99 4.23
C TRP A 39 4.42 -10.83 2.80
N ILE A 40 5.63 -10.33 2.62
CA ILE A 40 6.22 -10.05 1.31
C ILE A 40 7.75 -10.18 1.37
N ASP A 41 8.35 -10.72 0.32
CA ASP A 41 9.81 -10.84 0.16
C ASP A 41 10.46 -9.62 -0.55
N TYR A 42 9.76 -8.48 -0.54
CA TYR A 42 10.20 -7.25 -1.18
C TYR A 42 11.40 -6.61 -0.46
N ASP A 43 12.40 -6.19 -1.23
CA ASP A 43 13.53 -5.42 -0.71
C ASP A 43 13.14 -3.94 -0.52
N PHE A 44 12.74 -3.57 0.69
CA PHE A 44 12.35 -2.20 1.04
C PHE A 44 13.46 -1.16 0.81
N SER A 45 14.73 -1.56 0.63
CA SER A 45 15.80 -0.62 0.29
C SER A 45 15.61 0.05 -1.07
N GLN A 46 14.85 -0.57 -1.97
CA GLN A 46 14.48 -0.01 -3.28
C GLN A 46 13.61 1.24 -3.14
N LEU A 47 12.78 1.31 -2.10
CA LEU A 47 11.97 2.48 -1.77
C LEU A 47 12.71 3.50 -0.90
N ALA A 48 13.89 3.14 -0.37
CA ALA A 48 14.68 4.06 0.44
C ALA A 48 15.17 5.23 -0.42
N GLY A 49 14.72 6.42 -0.05
CA GLY A 49 15.05 7.63 -0.82
C GLY A 49 14.16 7.89 -2.03
N TYR A 50 13.20 7.01 -2.35
CA TYR A 50 12.22 7.28 -3.38
C TYR A 50 11.48 8.60 -3.11
N ARG A 51 11.33 9.42 -4.13
CA ARG A 51 10.69 10.74 -4.04
C ARG A 51 9.66 10.87 -5.16
N PRO A 52 8.40 10.59 -4.87
CA PRO A 52 7.32 10.77 -5.84
C PRO A 52 7.36 12.19 -6.44
N ALA A 53 7.15 12.33 -7.75
CA ALA A 53 7.42 13.58 -8.45
C ALA A 53 6.50 14.73 -8.02
N PRO A 54 5.22 14.82 -8.16
CA PRO A 54 4.39 15.91 -7.62
C PRO A 54 4.23 15.86 -6.10
N ALA A 55 3.83 16.98 -5.47
CA ALA A 55 3.69 17.07 -4.00
C ALA A 55 2.63 16.12 -3.43
N GLU A 56 1.57 15.87 -4.19
CA GLU A 56 0.44 15.01 -3.79
C GLU A 56 0.57 13.57 -4.29
N SER A 57 1.76 13.15 -4.75
CA SER A 57 1.91 11.81 -5.31
C SER A 57 2.24 10.74 -4.28
N ALA A 58 1.93 9.52 -4.67
CA ALA A 58 2.29 8.30 -4.00
C ALA A 58 2.83 7.28 -5.01
N HIS A 59 3.53 6.27 -4.51
CA HIS A 59 4.04 5.14 -5.29
C HIS A 59 3.70 3.84 -4.58
N LEU A 60 3.04 2.91 -5.28
CA LEU A 60 2.53 1.66 -4.75
C LEU A 60 3.31 0.46 -5.27
N VAL A 61 3.53 -0.52 -4.42
CA VAL A 61 3.98 -1.85 -4.86
C VAL A 61 2.76 -2.69 -5.22
N MET A 62 2.77 -3.23 -6.43
CA MET A 62 1.71 -4.06 -6.99
C MET A 62 2.18 -5.50 -7.11
N VAL A 63 1.29 -6.46 -6.89
CA VAL A 63 1.56 -7.89 -6.98
C VAL A 63 0.54 -8.61 -7.85
N GLY A 64 0.83 -9.86 -8.20
CA GLY A 64 -0.15 -10.73 -8.85
C GLY A 64 -1.38 -10.95 -7.99
N ASN A 65 -2.50 -11.24 -8.62
CA ASN A 65 -3.78 -11.35 -7.94
C ASN A 65 -3.90 -12.66 -7.16
N PRO A 66 -4.20 -12.61 -5.86
CA PRO A 66 -4.48 -13.81 -5.09
C PRO A 66 -5.87 -14.39 -5.45
N PRO A 67 -6.13 -15.68 -5.14
CA PRO A 67 -7.41 -16.33 -5.47
C PRO A 67 -8.65 -15.61 -4.95
N GLN A 68 -8.55 -14.95 -3.79
CA GLN A 68 -9.65 -14.20 -3.19
C GLN A 68 -9.88 -12.82 -3.82
N HIS A 69 -8.94 -12.32 -4.64
CA HIS A 69 -9.03 -11.03 -5.34
C HIS A 69 -8.60 -11.16 -6.81
N PRO A 70 -9.25 -11.99 -7.63
CA PRO A 70 -8.76 -12.39 -8.94
C PRO A 70 -8.73 -11.27 -9.99
N GLN A 71 -9.41 -10.17 -9.75
CA GLN A 71 -9.48 -9.04 -10.69
C GLN A 71 -8.43 -7.96 -10.40
N GLY A 72 -7.87 -7.93 -9.18
CA GLY A 72 -6.95 -6.88 -8.76
C GLY A 72 -7.61 -5.50 -8.57
N ASP A 73 -6.80 -4.52 -8.24
CA ASP A 73 -7.22 -3.16 -7.90
C ASP A 73 -7.06 -2.19 -9.06
N PHE A 74 -5.87 -2.19 -9.68
CA PHE A 74 -5.45 -1.18 -10.65
C PHE A 74 -4.70 -1.82 -11.82
N TRP A 75 -4.66 -1.10 -12.94
CA TRP A 75 -3.80 -1.42 -14.06
C TRP A 75 -2.51 -0.60 -13.98
N LEU A 76 -1.38 -1.22 -14.27
CA LEU A 76 -0.07 -0.58 -14.32
C LEU A 76 0.36 -0.47 -15.78
N ASP A 77 0.56 0.75 -16.28
CA ASP A 77 1.01 0.97 -17.64
C ASP A 77 2.54 0.82 -17.80
N GLU A 78 3.01 0.81 -19.05
CA GLU A 78 4.43 0.61 -19.37
C GLU A 78 5.33 1.75 -18.85
N GLU A 79 4.74 2.90 -18.56
CA GLU A 79 5.43 4.09 -18.03
C GLU A 79 5.47 4.12 -16.49
N GLY A 80 4.84 3.14 -15.84
CA GLY A 80 4.77 3.03 -14.38
C GLY A 80 3.66 3.86 -13.74
N TRP A 81 2.66 4.32 -14.51
CA TRP A 81 1.47 4.97 -13.94
C TRP A 81 0.40 3.95 -13.61
N LEU A 82 -0.22 4.11 -12.46
CA LEU A 82 -1.41 3.36 -12.13
C LEU A 82 -2.64 4.01 -12.77
N ARG A 83 -3.50 3.16 -13.30
CA ARG A 83 -4.74 3.53 -13.99
C ARG A 83 -5.92 2.80 -13.39
N GLU A 84 -7.08 3.41 -13.52
CA GLU A 84 -8.32 2.73 -13.20
C GLU A 84 -8.47 1.49 -14.11
N ARG A 85 -8.89 0.39 -13.52
CA ARG A 85 -9.09 -0.86 -14.25
C ARG A 85 -10.37 -0.74 -15.09
N GLU A 86 -10.27 -1.07 -16.37
CA GLU A 86 -11.44 -1.16 -17.25
C GLU A 86 -12.37 -2.29 -16.79
N GLU A 87 -13.66 -2.11 -16.98
CA GLU A 87 -14.65 -3.12 -16.65
C GLU A 87 -14.37 -4.42 -17.47
N GLY A 88 -14.29 -5.55 -16.76
CA GLY A 88 -13.99 -6.86 -17.37
C GLY A 88 -12.50 -7.14 -17.60
N SER A 89 -11.60 -6.19 -17.38
CA SER A 89 -10.15 -6.44 -17.43
C SER A 89 -9.59 -6.96 -16.09
N VAL A 90 -8.38 -7.51 -16.14
CA VAL A 90 -7.64 -7.97 -14.94
C VAL A 90 -6.49 -7.01 -14.70
N GLY A 91 -6.46 -6.42 -13.51
CA GLY A 91 -5.38 -5.57 -13.03
C GLY A 91 -4.39 -6.32 -12.14
N LEU A 92 -3.66 -5.56 -11.34
CA LEU A 92 -2.78 -6.04 -10.28
C LEU A 92 -3.36 -5.68 -8.92
N THR A 93 -2.99 -6.45 -7.89
CA THR A 93 -3.40 -6.19 -6.50
C THR A 93 -2.41 -5.23 -5.84
N TYR A 94 -2.91 -4.25 -5.08
CA TYR A 94 -2.08 -3.42 -4.22
C TYR A 94 -1.54 -4.25 -3.04
N ALA A 95 -0.22 -4.34 -2.95
CA ALA A 95 0.46 -5.21 -1.97
C ALA A 95 0.33 -4.74 -0.51
N GLY A 96 -0.21 -3.55 -0.26
CA GLY A 96 -0.18 -2.95 1.07
C GLY A 96 1.18 -2.31 1.43
N VAL A 97 2.01 -2.03 0.43
CA VAL A 97 3.30 -1.35 0.56
C VAL A 97 3.32 -0.12 -0.35
N ALA A 98 3.53 1.06 0.21
CA ALA A 98 3.55 2.29 -0.59
C ALA A 98 4.43 3.38 0.04
N VAL A 99 4.96 4.27 -0.78
CA VAL A 99 5.56 5.54 -0.35
C VAL A 99 4.57 6.65 -0.61
N TYR A 100 4.30 7.44 0.41
CA TYR A 100 3.44 8.62 0.33
C TYR A 100 4.21 9.89 0.68
N LYS A 101 3.88 10.98 0.02
CA LYS A 101 4.18 12.32 0.56
C LYS A 101 3.06 12.76 1.50
N PRO A 102 3.37 13.54 2.56
CA PRO A 102 2.34 14.07 3.44
C PRO A 102 1.24 14.84 2.71
N GLY A 103 1.58 15.55 1.63
CA GLY A 103 0.65 16.30 0.78
C GLY A 103 -0.43 15.44 0.11
N PHE A 104 -0.20 14.14 -0.05
CA PHE A 104 -1.21 13.20 -0.56
C PHE A 104 -2.50 13.21 0.29
N PHE A 105 -2.35 13.43 1.60
CA PHE A 105 -3.45 13.45 2.55
C PHE A 105 -3.96 14.87 2.88
N ALA A 106 -3.40 15.92 2.27
CA ALA A 106 -3.72 17.31 2.60
C ALA A 106 -5.16 17.73 2.25
N VAL A 107 -5.78 17.04 1.30
CA VAL A 107 -7.17 17.33 0.87
C VAL A 107 -8.24 16.74 1.80
N MET A 108 -7.84 15.91 2.76
CA MET A 108 -8.74 15.20 3.65
C MET A 108 -9.23 16.09 4.79
N GLN A 109 -10.51 15.95 5.13
CA GLN A 109 -10.99 16.36 6.45
C GLN A 109 -10.62 15.29 7.50
N PRO A 110 -10.28 15.69 8.75
CA PRO A 110 -10.01 14.72 9.80
C PRO A 110 -11.22 13.78 10.04
N GLY A 111 -10.92 12.49 10.21
CA GLY A 111 -11.95 11.50 10.51
C GLY A 111 -11.74 10.17 9.82
N LYS A 112 -12.77 9.33 9.90
CA LYS A 112 -12.79 8.01 9.28
C LYS A 112 -12.82 8.13 7.76
N MET A 113 -11.82 7.53 7.08
CA MET A 113 -11.73 7.53 5.62
C MET A 113 -10.96 6.33 5.09
N ALA A 114 -11.56 5.65 4.11
CA ALA A 114 -10.90 4.60 3.34
C ALA A 114 -9.82 5.19 2.42
N LEU A 115 -8.80 4.40 2.12
CA LEU A 115 -7.71 4.82 1.23
C LEU A 115 -8.14 4.85 -0.26
N ARG A 116 -9.01 3.93 -0.68
CA ARG A 116 -9.39 3.73 -2.08
C ARG A 116 -9.85 5.00 -2.80
N PRO A 117 -10.76 5.83 -2.25
CA PRO A 117 -11.18 7.06 -2.92
C PRO A 117 -10.05 8.07 -3.18
N LEU A 118 -9.02 8.11 -2.31
CA LEU A 118 -7.86 8.98 -2.52
C LEU A 118 -6.97 8.46 -3.64
N LEU A 119 -6.83 7.14 -3.75
CA LEU A 119 -6.07 6.53 -4.84
C LEU A 119 -6.77 6.78 -6.19
N ASP A 120 -8.09 6.62 -6.25
CA ASP A 120 -8.88 6.87 -7.45
C ASP A 120 -8.76 8.35 -7.91
N ASP A 121 -8.85 9.31 -6.96
CA ASP A 121 -8.63 10.72 -7.24
C ASP A 121 -7.19 11.00 -7.72
N ALA A 122 -6.19 10.36 -7.14
CA ALA A 122 -4.80 10.50 -7.56
C ALA A 122 -4.55 9.93 -8.96
N ILE A 123 -5.21 8.81 -9.32
CA ILE A 123 -5.20 8.27 -10.68
C ILE A 123 -5.79 9.26 -11.66
N ALA A 124 -6.96 9.83 -11.36
CA ALA A 124 -7.63 10.81 -12.21
C ALA A 124 -6.75 12.05 -12.46
N ARG A 125 -5.90 12.42 -11.52
CA ARG A 125 -4.95 13.55 -11.62
C ARG A 125 -3.56 13.15 -12.17
N ASN A 126 -3.34 11.91 -12.56
CA ASN A 126 -2.03 11.37 -12.95
C ASN A 126 -0.94 11.62 -11.88
N CYS A 127 -1.27 11.35 -10.64
CA CYS A 127 -0.38 11.53 -9.49
C CYS A 127 -0.01 10.21 -8.80
N LEU A 128 -0.43 9.06 -9.32
CA LEU A 128 -0.21 7.75 -8.72
C LEU A 128 0.65 6.88 -9.63
N THR A 129 1.81 6.49 -9.13
CA THR A 129 2.72 5.56 -9.80
C THR A 129 2.78 4.23 -9.07
N GLY A 130 3.33 3.21 -9.71
CA GLY A 130 3.54 1.91 -9.09
C GLY A 130 4.63 1.12 -9.75
N GLU A 131 5.00 0.03 -9.11
CA GLU A 131 5.90 -0.96 -9.66
C GLU A 131 5.35 -2.37 -9.41
N TYR A 132 5.67 -3.30 -10.29
CA TYR A 132 5.27 -4.70 -10.12
C TYR A 132 6.35 -5.50 -9.40
N HIS A 133 5.97 -6.13 -8.29
CA HIS A 133 6.80 -7.09 -7.58
C HIS A 133 6.42 -8.52 -7.99
N PRO A 134 7.30 -9.26 -8.67
CA PRO A 134 7.04 -10.62 -9.13
C PRO A 134 7.28 -11.71 -8.08
N GLY A 135 7.76 -11.32 -6.88
CA GLY A 135 8.11 -12.24 -5.80
C GLY A 135 6.91 -12.74 -5.01
N ASN A 136 7.18 -13.27 -3.83
CA ASN A 136 6.16 -13.84 -2.97
C ASN A 136 5.44 -12.75 -2.18
N TRP A 137 4.14 -12.84 -2.12
CA TRP A 137 3.27 -11.98 -1.32
C TRP A 137 2.05 -12.76 -0.83
N GLU A 138 1.71 -12.56 0.42
CA GLU A 138 0.53 -13.16 1.05
C GLU A 138 -0.20 -12.14 1.93
N ASP A 139 -1.50 -12.07 1.81
CA ASP A 139 -2.39 -11.42 2.75
C ASP A 139 -2.70 -12.41 3.89
N VAL A 140 -2.22 -12.10 5.07
CA VAL A 140 -2.36 -12.94 6.28
C VAL A 140 -3.39 -12.41 7.26
N GLY A 141 -4.33 -11.62 6.79
CA GLY A 141 -5.39 -10.99 7.59
C GLY A 141 -6.40 -11.95 8.22
N THR A 142 -6.27 -13.28 8.01
CA THR A 142 -7.05 -14.29 8.74
C THR A 142 -6.15 -15.36 9.35
N PRO A 143 -6.59 -16.02 10.47
CA PRO A 143 -5.82 -17.11 11.10
C PRO A 143 -5.49 -18.24 10.12
N GLU A 144 -6.41 -18.59 9.21
CA GLU A 144 -6.24 -19.65 8.24
C GLU A 144 -5.14 -19.30 7.22
N ARG A 145 -5.12 -18.06 6.71
CA ARG A 145 -4.09 -17.60 5.78
C ARG A 145 -2.72 -17.51 6.45
N LEU A 146 -2.68 -17.03 7.69
CA LEU A 146 -1.44 -17.02 8.47
C LEU A 146 -0.91 -18.44 8.71
N GLN A 147 -1.80 -19.41 9.01
CA GLN A 147 -1.38 -20.80 9.19
C GLN A 147 -0.84 -21.40 7.88
N ALA A 148 -1.50 -21.15 6.76
CA ALA A 148 -1.03 -21.60 5.44
C ALA A 148 0.36 -21.06 5.11
N LEU A 149 0.62 -19.77 5.36
CA LEU A 149 1.95 -19.17 5.19
C LEU A 149 2.99 -19.84 6.11
N ASN A 150 2.67 -20.06 7.37
CA ASN A 150 3.58 -20.74 8.32
C ASN A 150 3.97 -22.14 7.84
N ASP A 151 3.05 -22.88 7.24
CA ASP A 151 3.32 -24.23 6.71
C ASP A 151 4.25 -24.16 5.50
N ILE A 152 4.07 -23.19 4.59
CA ILE A 152 4.95 -22.93 3.44
C ILE A 152 6.37 -22.57 3.91
N VAL A 153 6.50 -21.63 4.85
CA VAL A 153 7.79 -21.17 5.34
C VAL A 153 8.56 -22.29 6.06
N ARG A 154 7.87 -23.13 6.82
CA ARG A 154 8.50 -24.29 7.49
C ARG A 154 9.00 -25.32 6.49
N ALA A 155 8.21 -25.64 5.47
CA ALA A 155 8.61 -26.59 4.43
C ALA A 155 9.80 -26.10 3.58
N ALA A 156 10.03 -24.80 3.50
CA ALA A 156 11.17 -24.23 2.78
C ALA A 156 12.49 -24.23 3.58
N VAL A 157 12.45 -24.50 4.88
CA VAL A 157 13.62 -24.52 5.79
C VAL A 157 14.11 -25.95 6.10
N GLU A 158 13.30 -26.98 5.81
CA GLU A 158 13.65 -28.40 5.90
C GLU A 158 14.35 -28.90 4.61
#